data_693202ab1ec0b52fbda9a74c2599df3a
#
_entry.id   693202ab1ec0b52fbda9a74c2599df3a
#
_cell.length_a   1.000
_cell.length_b   1.000
_cell.length_c   1.000
_cell.angle_alpha   90.00
_cell.angle_beta   90.00
_cell.angle_gamma   90.00
#
_symmetry.space_group_name_H-M   'P 1'
#
loop_
_entity.id
_entity.type
_entity.pdbx_description
1 polymer ?
#
loop_
_entity_poly.entity_id
_entity_poly.type
_entity_poly.pdbx_seq_one_letter_code
_entity_poly.pdbx_strand_id
1 'polypeptide(L)'
;MKLSRRLFGWGLAVAAAMPVLGPSPASAEDVIKVERSPVGQFEALYIGERLGLFKERGIALDIKIGTSPDGALANVMSGERNVAVTGAVPLTAAVANGLPVVAVLNVQDQQSVATFGLVVPKDSPIKTIEDLKGKKIGMPGIASPQGSALLKTLEAHGMTRNDVELVNLPFPGVLQAVEAGSVDAGLPIGLFYDVAVEKGLRVFKEVFDNSTFGFPAVLYAASKEWADANKDALKRFNEAMALAYDYANKHQDEIREIDIKMTQMPPEYLKTRVIAPFVAGFNTAKWDEENAYLAKFGFISRAPQASEYLWSDAPKQ
;
A
#
# COMPACT_ATOMS: atom_id res chain seq x y z
N MET A 1 -82.29 53.62 37.03
CA MET A 1 -82.52 52.37 37.82
C MET A 1 -82.43 51.18 36.84
N LYS A 2 -81.64 50.20 37.07
CA LYS A 2 -81.34 48.90 36.39
C LYS A 2 -80.04 48.90 35.64
N LEU A 3 -79.05 48.32 36.34
CA LEU A 3 -77.76 47.80 35.81
C LEU A 3 -78.00 46.65 34.87
N SER A 4 -77.24 46.60 33.80
CA SER A 4 -77.03 45.37 33.00
C SER A 4 -75.59 45.04 32.97
N ARG A 5 -75.22 43.88 33.55
CA ARG A 5 -73.89 43.25 33.55
C ARG A 5 -73.59 42.73 32.15
N ARG A 6 -72.49 43.17 31.59
CA ARG A 6 -71.90 42.50 30.42
C ARG A 6 -70.74 41.58 30.87
N LEU A 7 -70.95 40.31 30.65
CA LEU A 7 -69.95 39.27 30.84
C LEU A 7 -68.91 39.37 29.72
N PHE A 8 -67.63 39.59 30.08
CA PHE A 8 -66.47 39.44 29.18
C PHE A 8 -65.98 37.99 29.25
N GLY A 9 -66.16 37.23 28.18
CA GLY A 9 -65.57 35.91 28.02
C GLY A 9 -64.09 36.08 27.63
N TRP A 10 -63.22 35.52 28.46
CA TRP A 10 -61.78 35.37 28.16
C TRP A 10 -61.57 34.10 27.32
N GLY A 11 -61.28 34.27 26.03
CA GLY A 11 -60.78 33.16 25.18
C GLY A 11 -59.31 32.93 25.46
N LEU A 12 -58.98 31.78 26.06
CA LEU A 12 -57.59 31.31 26.12
C LEU A 12 -57.17 30.85 24.72
N ALA A 13 -56.29 31.62 24.09
CA ALA A 13 -55.56 31.18 22.89
C ALA A 13 -54.38 30.31 23.34
N VAL A 14 -54.50 28.99 23.18
CA VAL A 14 -53.37 28.07 23.34
C VAL A 14 -52.49 28.21 22.11
N ALA A 15 -51.38 28.95 22.21
CA ALA A 15 -50.33 28.98 21.18
C ALA A 15 -49.55 27.67 21.27
N ALA A 16 -49.80 26.79 20.30
CA ALA A 16 -48.98 25.61 20.10
C ALA A 16 -47.57 26.03 19.63
N ALA A 17 -46.60 26.03 20.53
CA ALA A 17 -45.19 26.20 20.18
C ALA A 17 -44.71 24.96 19.37
N MET A 18 -44.62 25.10 18.05
CA MET A 18 -43.88 24.14 17.22
C MET A 18 -42.37 24.25 17.56
N PRO A 19 -41.70 23.14 17.89
CA PRO A 19 -40.25 23.19 18.00
C PRO A 19 -39.66 23.54 16.66
N VAL A 20 -39.01 24.68 16.54
CA VAL A 20 -38.13 25.02 15.43
C VAL A 20 -36.93 24.10 15.53
N LEU A 21 -36.90 23.04 14.72
CA LEU A 21 -35.69 22.26 14.47
C LEU A 21 -34.70 23.23 13.78
N GLY A 22 -33.85 23.85 14.60
CA GLY A 22 -32.71 24.61 14.11
C GLY A 22 -31.78 23.65 13.32
N PRO A 23 -31.07 24.13 12.31
CA PRO A 23 -30.09 23.33 11.64
C PRO A 23 -29.12 22.78 12.68
N SER A 24 -28.97 21.45 12.74
CA SER A 24 -27.90 20.81 13.52
C SER A 24 -26.59 21.50 13.16
N PRO A 25 -25.74 21.89 14.12
CA PRO A 25 -24.42 22.41 13.78
C PRO A 25 -23.73 21.40 12.89
N ALA A 26 -23.33 21.80 11.69
CA ALA A 26 -22.51 20.99 10.83
C ALA A 26 -21.26 20.60 11.66
N SER A 27 -21.13 19.33 11.99
CA SER A 27 -19.92 18.83 12.63
C SER A 27 -18.74 19.25 11.77
N ALA A 28 -17.73 19.86 12.37
CA ALA A 28 -16.50 20.18 11.65
C ALA A 28 -15.96 18.89 11.03
N GLU A 29 -15.59 18.94 9.76
CA GLU A 29 -14.99 17.79 9.08
C GLU A 29 -13.65 17.45 9.75
N ASP A 30 -13.39 16.17 10.00
CA ASP A 30 -12.09 15.70 10.47
C ASP A 30 -11.09 15.74 9.31
N VAL A 31 -10.03 16.54 9.46
CA VAL A 31 -8.98 16.61 8.43
C VAL A 31 -7.98 15.49 8.63
N ILE A 32 -7.89 14.59 7.65
CA ILE A 32 -6.87 13.53 7.62
C ILE A 32 -5.76 13.92 6.64
N LYS A 33 -4.53 14.06 7.16
CA LYS A 33 -3.33 14.34 6.37
C LYS A 33 -2.80 13.04 5.78
N VAL A 34 -2.95 12.87 4.47
CA VAL A 34 -2.56 11.64 3.75
C VAL A 34 -1.29 11.88 2.96
N GLU A 35 -0.32 10.96 3.06
CA GLU A 35 0.79 10.89 2.12
C GLU A 35 0.57 9.75 1.14
N ARG A 36 0.60 10.05 -0.16
CA ARG A 36 0.42 9.07 -1.23
C ARG A 36 1.73 8.71 -1.91
N SER A 37 1.78 7.52 -2.51
CA SER A 37 2.89 7.11 -3.39
C SER A 37 3.04 8.05 -4.60
N PRO A 38 4.26 8.29 -5.11
CA PRO A 38 4.47 9.06 -6.34
C PRO A 38 4.19 8.27 -7.63
N VAL A 39 4.13 6.92 -7.56
CA VAL A 39 4.19 6.05 -8.75
C VAL A 39 3.04 5.05 -8.88
N GLY A 40 1.90 5.32 -8.26
CA GLY A 40 0.72 4.43 -8.30
C GLY A 40 0.27 4.01 -6.91
N GLN A 41 -0.73 3.16 -6.85
CA GLN A 41 -1.44 2.69 -5.65
C GLN A 41 -2.11 3.82 -4.82
N PHE A 42 -2.40 4.94 -5.46
CA PHE A 42 -3.07 6.10 -4.87
C PHE A 42 -4.38 6.45 -5.57
N GLU A 43 -4.66 5.85 -6.70
CA GLU A 43 -5.73 6.23 -7.63
C GLU A 43 -7.10 6.15 -6.95
N ALA A 44 -7.32 5.11 -6.15
CA ALA A 44 -8.55 4.94 -5.39
C ALA A 44 -8.80 6.08 -4.37
N LEU A 45 -7.74 6.72 -3.85
CA LEU A 45 -7.87 7.88 -2.97
C LEU A 45 -8.55 9.04 -3.70
N TYR A 46 -8.10 9.35 -4.93
CA TYR A 46 -8.69 10.42 -5.76
C TYR A 46 -10.08 10.06 -6.30
N ILE A 47 -10.31 8.78 -6.59
CA ILE A 47 -11.65 8.27 -6.94
C ILE A 47 -12.61 8.51 -5.76
N GLY A 48 -12.20 8.17 -4.54
CA GLY A 48 -13.00 8.40 -3.33
C GLY A 48 -13.31 9.89 -3.08
N GLU A 49 -12.34 10.79 -3.30
CA GLU A 49 -12.57 12.24 -3.24
C GLU A 49 -13.59 12.69 -4.29
N ARG A 50 -13.40 12.31 -5.55
CA ARG A 50 -14.29 12.67 -6.65
C ARG A 50 -15.72 12.16 -6.45
N LEU A 51 -15.88 10.97 -5.91
CA LEU A 51 -17.20 10.39 -5.60
C LEU A 51 -17.82 10.96 -4.32
N GLY A 52 -17.11 11.82 -3.56
CA GLY A 52 -17.60 12.41 -2.32
C GLY A 52 -17.62 11.45 -1.12
N LEU A 53 -17.02 10.27 -1.21
CA LEU A 53 -17.10 9.21 -0.20
C LEU A 53 -16.53 9.64 1.17
N PHE A 54 -15.50 10.48 1.18
CA PHE A 54 -14.91 11.03 2.40
C PHE A 54 -15.81 12.12 3.00
N LYS A 55 -16.29 13.04 2.15
CA LYS A 55 -17.15 14.14 2.59
C LYS A 55 -18.46 13.64 3.21
N GLU A 56 -19.09 12.62 2.61
CA GLU A 56 -20.29 11.98 3.16
C GLU A 56 -20.06 11.39 4.55
N ARG A 57 -18.80 11.12 4.90
CA ARG A 57 -18.37 10.62 6.22
C ARG A 57 -17.75 11.69 7.11
N GLY A 58 -17.92 12.96 6.77
CA GLY A 58 -17.38 14.07 7.54
C GLY A 58 -15.86 14.10 7.59
N ILE A 59 -15.19 13.70 6.50
CA ILE A 59 -13.73 13.70 6.35
C ILE A 59 -13.33 14.62 5.22
N ALA A 60 -12.36 15.48 5.49
CA ALA A 60 -11.60 16.23 4.51
C ALA A 60 -10.18 15.65 4.40
N LEU A 61 -9.59 15.64 3.20
CA LEU A 61 -8.24 15.13 2.98
C LEU A 61 -7.26 16.27 2.71
N ASP A 62 -6.09 16.22 3.35
CA ASP A 62 -4.89 16.99 2.98
C ASP A 62 -3.87 16.03 2.38
N ILE A 63 -3.81 15.97 1.04
CA ILE A 63 -3.00 14.99 0.30
C ILE A 63 -1.65 15.59 -0.08
N LYS A 64 -0.56 14.89 0.29
CA LYS A 64 0.82 15.20 -0.12
C LYS A 64 1.43 14.02 -0.87
N ILE A 65 2.31 14.31 -1.81
CA ILE A 65 3.09 13.28 -2.51
C ILE A 65 4.32 12.94 -1.67
N GLY A 66 4.49 11.66 -1.36
CA GLY A 66 5.65 11.14 -0.67
C GLY A 66 6.88 11.00 -1.57
N THR A 67 8.02 10.84 -0.95
CA THR A 67 9.31 10.70 -1.66
C THR A 67 9.89 9.29 -1.56
N SER A 68 9.63 8.59 -0.46
CA SER A 68 10.13 7.23 -0.22
C SER A 68 9.30 6.52 0.87
N PRO A 69 9.30 5.17 0.90
CA PRO A 69 8.63 4.40 1.96
C PRO A 69 9.15 4.70 3.37
N ASP A 70 10.45 4.91 3.53
CA ASP A 70 11.05 5.25 4.83
C ASP A 70 10.69 6.68 5.26
N GLY A 71 10.66 7.62 4.29
CA GLY A 71 10.17 8.99 4.52
C GLY A 71 8.71 9.01 4.97
N ALA A 72 7.87 8.16 4.40
CA ALA A 72 6.47 8.01 4.79
C ALA A 72 6.31 7.61 6.27
N LEU A 73 7.11 6.64 6.75
CA LEU A 73 7.12 6.24 8.16
C LEU A 73 7.63 7.36 9.08
N ALA A 74 8.67 8.10 8.67
CA ALA A 74 9.16 9.25 9.42
C ALA A 74 8.09 10.35 9.55
N ASN A 75 7.33 10.61 8.48
CA ASN A 75 6.28 11.64 8.46
C ASN A 75 5.07 11.28 9.36
N VAL A 76 4.69 10.00 9.46
CA VAL A 76 3.64 9.59 10.40
C VAL A 76 4.14 9.60 11.84
N MET A 77 5.41 9.29 12.08
CA MET A 77 6.01 9.34 13.41
C MET A 77 6.18 10.77 13.95
N SER A 78 6.48 11.72 13.08
CA SER A 78 6.58 13.14 13.46
C SER A 78 5.22 13.86 13.58
N GLY A 79 4.12 13.22 13.13
CA GLY A 79 2.79 13.84 13.05
C GLY A 79 2.63 14.81 11.87
N GLU A 80 3.60 14.91 10.98
CA GLU A 80 3.46 15.70 9.74
C GLU A 80 2.35 15.13 8.87
N ARG A 81 2.21 13.81 8.81
CA ARG A 81 1.12 13.08 8.18
C ARG A 81 0.40 12.20 9.20
N ASN A 82 -0.89 11.97 8.99
CA ASN A 82 -1.68 11.08 9.83
C ASN A 82 -1.60 9.64 9.33
N VAL A 83 -1.73 9.46 8.01
CA VAL A 83 -1.57 8.19 7.32
C VAL A 83 -0.66 8.36 6.11
N ALA A 84 0.13 7.34 5.81
CA ALA A 84 1.05 7.39 4.68
C ALA A 84 1.16 6.02 4.00
N VAL A 85 1.30 6.02 2.66
CA VAL A 85 1.52 4.80 1.89
C VAL A 85 2.97 4.33 2.06
N THR A 86 3.13 3.07 2.44
CA THR A 86 4.43 2.41 2.55
C THR A 86 4.34 0.94 2.12
N GLY A 87 5.46 0.24 2.10
CA GLY A 87 5.51 -1.22 1.92
C GLY A 87 5.38 -1.96 3.25
N ALA A 88 4.89 -3.21 3.21
CA ALA A 88 4.81 -4.02 4.41
C ALA A 88 6.20 -4.36 4.97
N VAL A 89 7.22 -4.58 4.12
CA VAL A 89 8.59 -4.88 4.57
C VAL A 89 9.22 -3.72 5.35
N PRO A 90 9.22 -2.45 4.84
CA PRO A 90 9.68 -1.31 5.62
C PRO A 90 8.92 -1.15 6.94
N LEU A 91 7.59 -1.32 6.94
CA LEU A 91 6.80 -1.22 8.17
C LEU A 91 7.19 -2.32 9.17
N THR A 92 7.30 -3.57 8.72
CA THR A 92 7.73 -4.70 9.57
C THR A 92 9.12 -4.47 10.15
N ALA A 93 10.06 -3.95 9.34
CA ALA A 93 11.41 -3.61 9.80
C ALA A 93 11.39 -2.53 10.88
N ALA A 94 10.58 -1.49 10.70
CA ALA A 94 10.40 -0.43 11.68
C ALA A 94 9.86 -0.98 13.01
N VAL A 95 8.81 -1.81 12.95
CA VAL A 95 8.22 -2.46 14.14
C VAL A 95 9.21 -3.42 14.81
N ALA A 96 9.95 -4.22 14.04
CA ALA A 96 10.99 -5.10 14.58
C ALA A 96 12.09 -4.34 15.33
N ASN A 97 12.32 -3.08 14.95
CA ASN A 97 13.24 -2.15 15.61
C ASN A 97 12.59 -1.29 16.71
N GLY A 98 11.33 -1.57 17.07
CA GLY A 98 10.63 -0.95 18.18
C GLY A 98 9.92 0.38 17.86
N LEU A 99 9.78 0.77 16.58
CA LEU A 99 9.01 1.95 16.22
C LEU A 99 7.50 1.68 16.41
N PRO A 100 6.75 2.60 17.06
CA PRO A 100 5.34 2.44 17.32
C PRO A 100 4.49 2.87 16.08
N VAL A 101 4.66 2.17 14.96
CA VAL A 101 3.89 2.32 13.73
C VAL A 101 3.01 1.10 13.50
N VAL A 102 1.85 1.29 12.89
CA VAL A 102 0.91 0.22 12.58
C VAL A 102 0.34 0.37 11.18
N ALA A 103 0.06 -0.78 10.54
CA ALA A 103 -0.72 -0.84 9.31
C ALA A 103 -2.20 -0.63 9.63
N VAL A 104 -2.86 0.27 8.92
CA VAL A 104 -4.25 0.67 9.19
C VAL A 104 -5.22 0.27 8.08
N LEU A 105 -4.74 0.15 6.85
CA LEU A 105 -5.52 -0.26 5.69
C LEU A 105 -4.59 -0.89 4.64
N ASN A 106 -4.96 -2.05 4.13
CA ASN A 106 -4.24 -2.63 3.00
C ASN A 106 -4.57 -1.87 1.71
N VAL A 107 -3.66 -1.91 0.75
CA VAL A 107 -3.86 -1.32 -0.58
C VAL A 107 -3.82 -2.41 -1.64
N GLN A 108 -2.77 -3.21 -1.63
CA GLN A 108 -2.58 -4.29 -2.60
C GLN A 108 -1.78 -5.44 -1.99
N ASP A 109 -2.19 -6.65 -2.34
CA ASP A 109 -1.43 -7.87 -2.04
C ASP A 109 -0.46 -8.22 -3.18
N GLN A 110 0.57 -9.01 -2.88
CA GLN A 110 1.43 -9.63 -3.88
C GLN A 110 0.58 -10.53 -4.78
N GLN A 111 0.55 -10.21 -6.06
CA GLN A 111 -0.29 -10.90 -7.05
C GLN A 111 0.41 -12.12 -7.63
N SER A 112 -0.39 -13.04 -8.17
CA SER A 112 0.09 -14.21 -8.93
C SER A 112 0.44 -13.90 -10.40
N VAL A 113 0.30 -12.65 -10.84
CA VAL A 113 0.73 -12.20 -12.16
C VAL A 113 2.19 -11.76 -12.09
N ALA A 114 3.03 -12.34 -12.93
CA ALA A 114 4.46 -12.08 -12.92
C ALA A 114 4.76 -10.61 -13.26
N THR A 115 5.30 -9.89 -12.29
CA THR A 115 5.77 -8.51 -12.41
C THR A 115 7.27 -8.39 -12.16
N PHE A 116 7.95 -9.50 -11.94
CA PHE A 116 9.39 -9.63 -11.81
C PHE A 116 9.82 -11.06 -12.09
N GLY A 117 11.11 -11.28 -12.29
CA GLY A 117 11.73 -12.58 -12.45
C GLY A 117 13.24 -12.44 -12.51
N LEU A 118 13.96 -13.50 -12.22
CA LEU A 118 15.41 -13.51 -12.41
C LEU A 118 15.69 -13.62 -13.90
N VAL A 119 16.46 -12.70 -14.45
CA VAL A 119 16.82 -12.66 -15.87
C VAL A 119 18.32 -12.80 -16.07
N VAL A 120 18.69 -13.43 -17.17
CA VAL A 120 20.07 -13.54 -17.67
C VAL A 120 20.12 -13.23 -19.16
N PRO A 121 21.29 -12.82 -19.73
CA PRO A 121 21.44 -12.70 -21.18
C PRO A 121 21.02 -13.98 -21.88
N LYS A 122 20.48 -13.86 -23.11
CA LYS A 122 20.00 -15.01 -23.90
C LYS A 122 21.06 -16.11 -24.03
N ASP A 123 22.31 -15.69 -24.28
CA ASP A 123 23.44 -16.58 -24.47
C ASP A 123 24.23 -16.89 -23.19
N SER A 124 23.71 -16.51 -22.04
CA SER A 124 24.35 -16.79 -20.73
C SER A 124 24.58 -18.28 -20.54
N PRO A 125 25.72 -18.68 -19.95
CA PRO A 125 25.98 -20.06 -19.58
C PRO A 125 25.11 -20.54 -18.41
N ILE A 126 24.52 -19.63 -17.61
CA ILE A 126 23.62 -19.93 -16.49
C ILE A 126 22.34 -20.53 -17.07
N LYS A 127 22.10 -21.83 -16.85
CA LYS A 127 20.94 -22.57 -17.37
C LYS A 127 19.98 -23.01 -16.26
N THR A 128 20.48 -23.18 -15.04
CA THR A 128 19.74 -23.61 -13.87
C THR A 128 19.97 -22.66 -12.69
N ILE A 129 19.23 -22.83 -11.62
CA ILE A 129 19.41 -22.02 -10.39
C ILE A 129 20.76 -22.33 -9.74
N GLU A 130 21.22 -23.58 -9.81
CA GLU A 130 22.52 -24.02 -9.26
C GLU A 130 23.72 -23.34 -9.95
N ASP A 131 23.57 -22.96 -11.23
CA ASP A 131 24.60 -22.23 -11.97
C ASP A 131 24.81 -20.78 -11.44
N LEU A 132 23.92 -20.31 -10.56
CA LEU A 132 24.05 -19.01 -9.89
C LEU A 132 25.14 -19.02 -8.81
N LYS A 133 25.69 -20.19 -8.45
CA LYS A 133 26.73 -20.28 -7.43
C LYS A 133 27.96 -19.46 -7.82
N GLY A 134 28.38 -18.55 -6.92
CA GLY A 134 29.47 -17.61 -7.14
C GLY A 134 29.16 -16.46 -8.10
N LYS A 135 27.89 -16.27 -8.50
CA LYS A 135 27.46 -15.24 -9.46
C LYS A 135 26.99 -13.97 -8.77
N LYS A 136 27.11 -12.86 -9.50
CA LYS A 136 26.60 -11.55 -9.11
C LYS A 136 25.18 -11.37 -9.59
N ILE A 137 24.25 -11.07 -8.68
CA ILE A 137 22.84 -10.85 -8.98
C ILE A 137 22.46 -9.41 -8.61
N GLY A 138 22.14 -8.60 -9.62
CA GLY A 138 21.70 -7.22 -9.45
C GLY A 138 20.21 -7.15 -9.16
N MET A 139 19.78 -6.36 -8.16
CA MET A 139 18.36 -6.18 -7.81
C MET A 139 18.11 -4.86 -7.10
N PRO A 140 16.90 -4.28 -7.23
CA PRO A 140 16.53 -3.10 -6.45
C PRO A 140 15.99 -3.52 -5.08
N GLY A 141 16.71 -3.15 -4.02
CA GLY A 141 16.30 -3.46 -2.65
C GLY A 141 16.45 -4.95 -2.29
N ILE A 142 17.58 -5.33 -1.74
CA ILE A 142 17.85 -6.72 -1.33
C ILE A 142 16.85 -7.18 -0.26
N ALA A 143 16.61 -6.35 0.76
CA ALA A 143 15.60 -6.60 1.79
C ALA A 143 14.20 -6.24 1.25
N SER A 144 13.63 -7.12 0.46
CA SER A 144 12.34 -6.95 -0.23
C SER A 144 11.65 -8.30 -0.41
N PRO A 145 10.34 -8.32 -0.75
CA PRO A 145 9.65 -9.57 -1.10
C PRO A 145 10.31 -10.31 -2.26
N GLN A 146 10.89 -9.59 -3.22
CA GLN A 146 11.61 -10.17 -4.36
C GLN A 146 12.94 -10.80 -3.92
N GLY A 147 13.65 -10.15 -3.01
CA GLY A 147 14.85 -10.73 -2.38
C GLY A 147 14.53 -11.98 -1.57
N SER A 148 13.43 -11.98 -0.82
CA SER A 148 12.93 -13.14 -0.11
C SER A 148 12.61 -14.28 -1.07
N ALA A 149 11.89 -14.02 -2.18
CA ALA A 149 11.57 -15.01 -3.20
C ALA A 149 12.84 -15.64 -3.82
N LEU A 150 13.86 -14.82 -4.13
CA LEU A 150 15.15 -15.31 -4.61
C LEU A 150 15.80 -16.24 -3.59
N LEU A 151 15.87 -15.83 -2.30
CA LEU A 151 16.51 -16.66 -1.28
C LEU A 151 15.74 -17.95 -0.99
N LYS A 152 14.40 -17.94 -1.03
CA LYS A 152 13.57 -19.15 -0.98
C LYS A 152 13.91 -20.10 -2.15
N THR A 153 14.07 -19.56 -3.36
CA THR A 153 14.44 -20.34 -4.54
C THR A 153 15.83 -20.96 -4.36
N LEU A 154 16.82 -20.19 -3.91
CA LEU A 154 18.16 -20.70 -3.65
C LEU A 154 18.13 -21.85 -2.62
N GLU A 155 17.36 -21.70 -1.53
CA GLU A 155 17.22 -22.75 -0.52
C GLU A 155 16.57 -24.03 -1.09
N ALA A 156 15.54 -23.90 -1.94
CA ALA A 156 14.90 -25.04 -2.59
C ALA A 156 15.89 -25.86 -3.46
N HIS A 157 16.96 -25.19 -3.91
CA HIS A 157 18.06 -25.79 -4.70
C HIS A 157 19.31 -26.08 -3.87
N GLY A 158 19.20 -26.15 -2.53
CA GLY A 158 20.31 -26.49 -1.64
C GLY A 158 21.40 -25.43 -1.54
N MET A 159 21.10 -24.20 -1.95
CA MET A 159 21.99 -23.04 -1.89
C MET A 159 21.59 -22.10 -0.75
N THR A 160 22.50 -21.23 -0.39
CA THR A 160 22.32 -20.19 0.64
C THR A 160 22.57 -18.80 0.06
N ARG A 161 22.24 -17.76 0.83
CA ARG A 161 22.59 -16.37 0.48
C ARG A 161 24.08 -16.19 0.20
N ASN A 162 24.96 -16.96 0.90
CA ASN A 162 26.42 -16.85 0.77
C ASN A 162 26.95 -17.49 -0.51
N ASP A 163 26.14 -18.26 -1.21
CA ASP A 163 26.52 -18.86 -2.50
C ASP A 163 26.41 -17.88 -3.68
N VAL A 164 25.85 -16.67 -3.46
CA VAL A 164 25.69 -15.62 -4.47
C VAL A 164 26.13 -14.25 -3.94
N GLU A 165 26.54 -13.36 -4.84
CA GLU A 165 26.82 -11.95 -4.51
C GLU A 165 25.60 -11.10 -4.90
N LEU A 166 24.84 -10.59 -3.92
CA LEU A 166 23.70 -9.70 -4.17
C LEU A 166 24.17 -8.25 -4.26
N VAL A 167 23.85 -7.60 -5.37
CA VAL A 167 24.24 -6.20 -5.66
C VAL A 167 23.00 -5.32 -5.68
N ASN A 168 22.94 -4.34 -4.78
CA ASN A 168 21.84 -3.37 -4.74
C ASN A 168 22.02 -2.32 -5.85
N LEU A 169 21.06 -2.22 -6.76
CA LEU A 169 21.08 -1.30 -7.90
C LEU A 169 19.75 -0.51 -7.96
N PRO A 170 19.75 0.71 -8.50
CA PRO A 170 18.49 1.42 -8.79
C PRO A 170 17.69 0.68 -9.85
N PHE A 171 16.36 0.84 -9.88
CA PHE A 171 15.46 0.13 -10.80
C PHE A 171 15.94 0.09 -12.27
N PRO A 172 16.29 1.22 -12.93
CA PRO A 172 16.77 1.18 -14.30
C PRO A 172 18.17 0.56 -14.44
N GLY A 173 18.98 0.61 -13.38
CA GLY A 173 20.35 0.11 -13.37
C GLY A 173 20.47 -1.40 -13.42
N VAL A 174 19.46 -2.14 -12.99
CA VAL A 174 19.48 -3.62 -12.99
C VAL A 174 19.62 -4.15 -14.41
N LEU A 175 18.75 -3.72 -15.32
CA LEU A 175 18.77 -4.16 -16.71
C LEU A 175 20.07 -3.74 -17.42
N GLN A 176 20.50 -2.50 -17.20
CA GLN A 176 21.75 -1.97 -17.75
C GLN A 176 22.97 -2.78 -17.28
N ALA A 177 23.01 -3.17 -16.01
CA ALA A 177 24.10 -3.96 -15.45
C ALA A 177 24.16 -5.38 -16.03
N VAL A 178 23.00 -6.02 -16.28
CA VAL A 178 22.91 -7.32 -16.97
C VAL A 178 23.41 -7.20 -18.43
N GLU A 179 22.96 -6.19 -19.15
CA GLU A 179 23.35 -5.96 -20.54
C GLU A 179 24.85 -5.64 -20.69
N ALA A 180 25.41 -4.90 -19.73
CA ALA A 180 26.84 -4.56 -19.70
C ALA A 180 27.72 -5.68 -19.16
N GLY A 181 27.15 -6.79 -18.65
CA GLY A 181 27.90 -7.87 -18.01
C GLY A 181 28.54 -7.50 -16.68
N SER A 182 28.09 -6.41 -16.03
CA SER A 182 28.56 -5.98 -14.72
C SER A 182 28.01 -6.87 -13.58
N VAL A 183 26.89 -7.51 -13.85
CA VAL A 183 26.30 -8.60 -13.06
C VAL A 183 25.97 -9.77 -13.98
N ASP A 184 25.99 -11.00 -13.45
CA ASP A 184 25.74 -12.22 -14.21
C ASP A 184 24.24 -12.45 -14.46
N ALA A 185 23.42 -12.00 -13.50
CA ALA A 185 21.96 -12.08 -13.52
C ALA A 185 21.35 -10.83 -12.91
N GLY A 186 20.08 -10.58 -13.19
CA GLY A 186 19.34 -9.45 -12.60
C GLY A 186 17.93 -9.83 -12.19
N LEU A 187 17.35 -9.07 -11.27
CA LEU A 187 15.98 -9.22 -10.83
C LEU A 187 15.22 -7.90 -11.07
N PRO A 188 14.95 -7.54 -12.35
CA PRO A 188 14.18 -6.35 -12.68
C PRO A 188 12.72 -6.48 -12.23
N ILE A 189 12.05 -5.35 -11.98
CA ILE A 189 10.69 -5.28 -11.45
C ILE A 189 9.84 -4.35 -12.33
N GLY A 190 8.57 -4.67 -12.50
CA GLY A 190 7.58 -3.88 -13.21
C GLY A 190 8.00 -3.58 -14.65
N LEU A 191 7.96 -2.33 -15.07
CA LEU A 191 8.35 -1.90 -16.43
C LEU A 191 9.70 -2.49 -16.87
N PHE A 192 10.70 -2.52 -15.99
CA PHE A 192 12.03 -3.01 -16.35
C PHE A 192 12.06 -4.52 -16.56
N TYR A 193 11.17 -5.27 -15.88
CA TYR A 193 10.97 -6.69 -16.16
C TYR A 193 10.30 -6.89 -17.53
N ASP A 194 9.27 -6.12 -17.84
CA ASP A 194 8.60 -6.20 -19.14
C ASP A 194 9.57 -5.91 -20.28
N VAL A 195 10.38 -4.85 -20.15
CA VAL A 195 11.43 -4.51 -21.11
C VAL A 195 12.48 -5.63 -21.24
N ALA A 196 12.87 -6.27 -20.14
CA ALA A 196 13.80 -7.40 -20.18
C ALA A 196 13.23 -8.59 -20.99
N VAL A 197 11.95 -8.89 -20.79
CA VAL A 197 11.23 -9.93 -21.54
C VAL A 197 11.14 -9.58 -23.04
N GLU A 198 10.76 -8.34 -23.36
CA GLU A 198 10.67 -7.84 -24.74
C GLU A 198 12.03 -7.88 -25.47
N LYS A 199 13.11 -7.58 -24.76
CA LYS A 199 14.48 -7.69 -25.28
C LYS A 199 14.97 -9.13 -25.44
N GLY A 200 14.18 -10.12 -25.04
CA GLY A 200 14.46 -11.54 -25.18
C GLY A 200 15.49 -12.08 -24.19
N LEU A 201 15.65 -11.43 -23.03
CA LEU A 201 16.40 -12.02 -21.91
C LEU A 201 15.71 -13.30 -21.46
N ARG A 202 16.48 -14.30 -21.06
CA ARG A 202 15.92 -15.54 -20.52
C ARG A 202 15.51 -15.34 -19.07
N VAL A 203 14.28 -15.75 -18.75
CA VAL A 203 13.64 -15.55 -17.43
C VAL A 203 13.60 -16.89 -16.68
N PHE A 204 14.03 -16.87 -15.42
CA PHE A 204 13.78 -17.92 -14.42
C PHE A 204 12.53 -17.52 -13.63
N LYS A 205 11.37 -18.05 -14.04
CA LYS A 205 10.07 -17.75 -13.41
C LYS A 205 9.98 -18.32 -12.00
N GLU A 206 10.75 -19.34 -11.69
CA GLU A 206 10.79 -20.03 -10.41
C GLU A 206 11.04 -19.07 -9.23
N VAL A 207 11.85 -18.02 -9.44
CA VAL A 207 12.04 -16.98 -8.41
C VAL A 207 10.73 -16.24 -8.12
N PHE A 208 9.93 -15.96 -9.15
CA PHE A 208 8.61 -15.37 -8.96
C PHE A 208 7.64 -16.37 -8.30
N ASP A 209 7.65 -17.63 -8.73
CA ASP A 209 6.74 -18.67 -8.24
C ASP A 209 6.95 -18.97 -6.75
N ASN A 210 8.14 -18.69 -6.20
CA ASN A 210 8.45 -18.78 -4.77
C ASN A 210 8.06 -17.51 -3.96
N SER A 211 7.35 -16.56 -4.56
CA SER A 211 6.81 -15.40 -3.84
C SER A 211 5.69 -15.81 -2.89
N THR A 212 5.55 -15.08 -1.79
CA THR A 212 4.38 -15.21 -0.92
C THR A 212 3.20 -14.44 -1.53
N PHE A 213 2.37 -15.14 -2.32
CA PHE A 213 1.16 -14.55 -2.87
C PHE A 213 0.12 -14.29 -1.78
N GLY A 214 -0.59 -13.17 -1.90
CA GLY A 214 -1.52 -12.69 -0.87
C GLY A 214 -0.83 -12.02 0.32
N PHE A 215 0.51 -11.85 0.28
CA PHE A 215 1.23 -11.01 1.21
C PHE A 215 0.89 -9.54 0.96
N PRO A 216 0.52 -8.75 1.99
CA PRO A 216 0.25 -7.31 1.85
C PRO A 216 1.50 -6.57 1.38
N ALA A 217 1.54 -6.20 0.10
CA ALA A 217 2.73 -5.57 -0.49
C ALA A 217 2.78 -4.07 -0.24
N VAL A 218 1.63 -3.40 -0.36
CA VAL A 218 1.47 -1.95 -0.21
C VAL A 218 0.31 -1.68 0.73
N LEU A 219 0.49 -0.73 1.65
CA LEU A 219 -0.47 -0.42 2.70
C LEU A 219 -0.39 1.04 3.15
N TYR A 220 -1.43 1.50 3.85
CA TYR A 220 -1.39 2.72 4.65
C TYR A 220 -0.93 2.40 6.06
N ALA A 221 0.03 3.19 6.54
CA ALA A 221 0.55 3.16 7.91
C ALA A 221 0.18 4.45 8.65
N ALA A 222 0.10 4.35 9.97
CA ALA A 222 -0.01 5.48 10.90
C ALA A 222 0.88 5.25 12.13
N SER A 223 1.15 6.32 12.90
CA SER A 223 1.68 6.10 14.24
C SER A 223 0.60 5.45 15.10
N LYS A 224 1.02 4.53 15.98
CA LYS A 224 0.08 3.84 16.87
C LYS A 224 -0.69 4.82 17.76
N GLU A 225 0.00 5.85 18.27
CA GLU A 225 -0.59 6.90 19.10
C GLU A 225 -1.74 7.62 18.36
N TRP A 226 -1.48 8.08 17.12
CA TRP A 226 -2.49 8.78 16.36
C TRP A 226 -3.67 7.87 16.00
N ALA A 227 -3.41 6.65 15.56
CA ALA A 227 -4.45 5.69 15.20
C ALA A 227 -5.37 5.37 16.39
N ASP A 228 -4.80 5.19 17.59
CA ASP A 228 -5.56 4.90 18.82
C ASP A 228 -6.34 6.12 19.33
N ALA A 229 -5.83 7.35 19.13
CA ALA A 229 -6.50 8.58 19.52
C ALA A 229 -7.62 8.99 18.53
N ASN A 230 -7.56 8.56 17.26
CA ASN A 230 -8.48 9.00 16.19
C ASN A 230 -9.27 7.82 15.58
N LYS A 231 -9.64 6.83 16.39
CA LYS A 231 -10.27 5.57 15.92
C LYS A 231 -11.48 5.78 15.04
N ASP A 232 -12.38 6.68 15.39
CA ASP A 232 -13.62 6.91 14.65
C ASP A 232 -13.35 7.56 13.28
N ALA A 233 -12.46 8.54 13.21
CA ALA A 233 -12.07 9.17 11.95
C ALA A 233 -11.35 8.16 11.02
N LEU A 234 -10.46 7.34 11.58
CA LEU A 234 -9.72 6.33 10.84
C LEU A 234 -10.63 5.20 10.32
N LYS A 235 -11.64 4.77 11.11
CA LYS A 235 -12.66 3.81 10.64
C LYS A 235 -13.44 4.37 9.46
N ARG A 236 -13.93 5.61 9.56
CA ARG A 236 -14.65 6.28 8.47
C ARG A 236 -13.80 6.47 7.22
N PHE A 237 -12.50 6.75 7.38
CA PHE A 237 -11.53 6.77 6.28
C PHE A 237 -11.41 5.40 5.63
N ASN A 238 -11.22 4.33 6.40
CA ASN A 238 -11.10 2.97 5.89
C ASN A 238 -12.38 2.52 5.15
N GLU A 239 -13.57 2.87 5.66
CA GLU A 239 -14.85 2.60 4.98
C GLU A 239 -14.97 3.33 3.64
N ALA A 240 -14.59 4.62 3.59
CA ALA A 240 -14.58 5.39 2.35
C ALA A 240 -13.62 4.78 1.33
N MET A 241 -12.42 4.41 1.78
CA MET A 241 -11.42 3.76 0.93
C MET A 241 -11.88 2.40 0.42
N ALA A 242 -12.54 1.57 1.25
CA ALA A 242 -13.06 0.27 0.82
C ALA A 242 -14.08 0.43 -0.33
N LEU A 243 -14.98 1.40 -0.24
CA LEU A 243 -15.92 1.73 -1.33
C LEU A 243 -15.20 2.25 -2.58
N ALA A 244 -14.16 3.08 -2.39
CA ALA A 244 -13.32 3.56 -3.48
C ALA A 244 -12.58 2.40 -4.18
N TYR A 245 -12.11 1.40 -3.42
CA TYR A 245 -11.48 0.19 -3.94
C TYR A 245 -12.46 -0.64 -4.78
N ASP A 246 -13.68 -0.86 -4.27
CA ASP A 246 -14.73 -1.58 -5.00
C ASP A 246 -15.07 -0.91 -6.33
N TYR A 247 -15.11 0.42 -6.34
CA TYR A 247 -15.32 1.18 -7.57
C TYR A 247 -14.12 1.07 -8.51
N ALA A 248 -12.91 1.34 -8.01
CA ALA A 248 -11.66 1.32 -8.78
C ALA A 248 -11.42 -0.04 -9.45
N ASN A 249 -11.65 -1.14 -8.73
CA ASN A 249 -11.50 -2.50 -9.27
C ASN A 249 -12.43 -2.79 -10.46
N LYS A 250 -13.57 -2.08 -10.56
CA LYS A 250 -14.53 -2.21 -11.67
C LYS A 250 -14.29 -1.21 -12.81
N HIS A 251 -13.44 -0.18 -12.57
CA HIS A 251 -13.21 0.93 -13.49
C HIS A 251 -11.72 1.15 -13.75
N GLN A 252 -11.04 0.10 -14.21
CA GLN A 252 -9.57 0.13 -14.40
C GLN A 252 -9.11 1.15 -15.44
N ASP A 253 -9.94 1.52 -16.40
CA ASP A 253 -9.61 2.56 -17.37
C ASP A 253 -9.46 3.93 -16.70
N GLU A 254 -10.28 4.23 -15.69
CA GLU A 254 -10.16 5.45 -14.91
C GLU A 254 -8.87 5.48 -14.07
N ILE A 255 -8.44 4.34 -13.53
CA ILE A 255 -7.15 4.21 -12.85
C ILE A 255 -6.02 4.62 -13.81
N ARG A 256 -6.04 4.10 -15.05
CA ARG A 256 -5.03 4.43 -16.08
C ARG A 256 -5.01 5.92 -16.42
N GLU A 257 -6.19 6.54 -16.53
CA GLU A 257 -6.28 7.98 -16.79
C GLU A 257 -5.70 8.82 -15.64
N ILE A 258 -5.95 8.41 -14.39
CA ILE A 258 -5.38 9.07 -13.20
C ILE A 258 -3.86 8.93 -13.20
N ASP A 259 -3.34 7.73 -13.46
CA ASP A 259 -1.90 7.45 -13.56
C ASP A 259 -1.22 8.35 -14.61
N ILE A 260 -1.78 8.40 -15.82
CA ILE A 260 -1.24 9.20 -16.92
C ILE A 260 -1.19 10.69 -16.55
N LYS A 261 -2.20 11.18 -15.82
CA LYS A 261 -2.28 12.59 -15.41
C LYS A 261 -1.39 12.93 -14.23
N MET A 262 -1.15 11.97 -13.32
CA MET A 262 -0.61 12.26 -11.98
C MET A 262 0.75 11.63 -11.70
N THR A 263 1.30 10.83 -12.62
CA THR A 263 2.64 10.25 -12.49
C THR A 263 3.57 10.73 -13.59
N GLN A 264 4.87 10.53 -13.40
CA GLN A 264 5.90 10.80 -14.42
C GLN A 264 6.31 9.51 -15.17
N MET A 265 5.54 8.45 -15.02
CA MET A 265 5.82 7.18 -15.71
C MET A 265 5.48 7.28 -17.21
N PRO A 266 6.19 6.52 -18.08
CA PRO A 266 5.92 6.53 -19.51
C PRO A 266 4.45 6.20 -19.81
N PRO A 267 3.70 7.04 -20.56
CA PRO A 267 2.29 6.79 -20.85
C PRO A 267 2.03 5.45 -21.56
N GLU A 268 2.96 4.98 -22.39
CA GLU A 268 2.85 3.69 -23.09
C GLU A 268 2.83 2.52 -22.10
N TYR A 269 3.69 2.56 -21.09
CA TYR A 269 3.66 1.57 -20.00
C TYR A 269 2.34 1.65 -19.19
N LEU A 270 1.91 2.86 -18.85
CA LEU A 270 0.68 3.04 -18.06
C LEU A 270 -0.59 2.53 -18.77
N LYS A 271 -0.63 2.59 -20.10
CA LYS A 271 -1.74 2.05 -20.89
C LYS A 271 -1.86 0.53 -20.83
N THR A 272 -0.75 -0.17 -20.68
CA THR A 272 -0.68 -1.64 -20.80
C THR A 272 -0.34 -2.34 -19.49
N ARG A 273 0.12 -1.61 -18.45
CA ARG A 273 0.50 -2.22 -17.17
C ARG A 273 -0.62 -3.03 -16.56
N VAL A 274 -0.29 -4.12 -15.92
CA VAL A 274 -1.22 -4.87 -15.10
C VAL A 274 -1.57 -4.04 -13.86
N ILE A 275 -2.86 -3.79 -13.67
CA ILE A 275 -3.38 -3.14 -12.46
C ILE A 275 -3.78 -4.24 -11.49
N ALA A 276 -3.02 -4.36 -10.41
CA ALA A 276 -3.38 -5.27 -9.34
C ALA A 276 -4.63 -4.74 -8.61
N PRO A 277 -5.55 -5.61 -8.21
CA PRO A 277 -6.76 -5.19 -7.51
C PRO A 277 -6.42 -4.54 -6.17
N PHE A 278 -7.19 -3.53 -5.81
CA PHE A 278 -7.18 -2.95 -4.47
C PHE A 278 -7.87 -3.88 -3.49
N VAL A 279 -7.28 -4.05 -2.32
CA VAL A 279 -7.77 -4.95 -1.26
C VAL A 279 -7.68 -4.23 0.08
N ALA A 280 -8.81 -4.03 0.77
CA ALA A 280 -8.82 -3.31 2.05
C ALA A 280 -8.35 -4.16 3.23
N GLY A 281 -8.62 -5.47 3.22
CA GLY A 281 -8.30 -6.37 4.33
C GLY A 281 -6.89 -6.92 4.27
N PHE A 282 -6.34 -7.25 5.45
CA PHE A 282 -5.02 -7.86 5.58
C PHE A 282 -5.12 -9.38 5.71
N ASN A 283 -4.34 -10.11 4.93
CA ASN A 283 -4.08 -11.52 5.13
C ASN A 283 -2.91 -11.70 6.11
N THR A 284 -3.23 -11.75 7.40
CA THR A 284 -2.22 -11.82 8.45
C THR A 284 -1.41 -13.12 8.41
N ALA A 285 -2.02 -14.24 7.99
CA ALA A 285 -1.31 -15.50 7.88
C ALA A 285 -0.18 -15.43 6.83
N LYS A 286 -0.47 -14.80 5.68
CA LYS A 286 0.55 -14.59 4.64
C LYS A 286 1.59 -13.56 5.05
N TRP A 287 1.21 -12.58 5.86
CA TRP A 287 2.15 -11.61 6.39
C TRP A 287 3.10 -12.24 7.42
N ASP A 288 2.59 -13.06 8.33
CA ASP A 288 3.41 -13.77 9.31
C ASP A 288 4.35 -14.80 8.63
N GLU A 289 3.87 -15.49 7.56
CA GLU A 289 4.69 -16.37 6.73
C GLU A 289 5.89 -15.61 6.14
N GLU A 290 5.64 -14.44 5.51
CA GLU A 290 6.71 -13.63 4.91
C GLU A 290 7.65 -13.06 5.97
N ASN A 291 7.13 -12.58 7.11
CA ASN A 291 7.94 -12.07 8.22
C ASN A 291 8.93 -13.14 8.75
N ALA A 292 8.50 -14.39 8.80
CA ALA A 292 9.37 -15.49 9.20
C ALA A 292 10.55 -15.66 8.24
N TYR A 293 10.33 -15.56 6.92
CA TYR A 293 11.40 -15.60 5.94
C TYR A 293 12.30 -14.38 6.01
N LEU A 294 11.73 -13.17 6.13
CA LEU A 294 12.51 -11.94 6.25
C LEU A 294 13.44 -11.97 7.47
N ALA A 295 12.96 -12.49 8.60
CA ALA A 295 13.78 -12.69 9.80
C ALA A 295 14.85 -13.76 9.58
N LYS A 296 14.49 -14.91 9.01
CA LYS A 296 15.40 -16.02 8.69
C LYS A 296 16.55 -15.56 7.80
N PHE A 297 16.26 -14.71 6.81
CA PHE A 297 17.26 -14.19 5.88
C PHE A 297 18.02 -12.97 6.41
N GLY A 298 17.71 -12.51 7.63
CA GLY A 298 18.37 -11.38 8.27
C GLY A 298 17.98 -10.02 7.67
N PHE A 299 16.84 -9.93 6.97
CA PHE A 299 16.31 -8.67 6.45
C PHE A 299 15.64 -7.84 7.55
N ILE A 300 15.13 -8.49 8.56
CA ILE A 300 14.59 -7.88 9.78
C ILE A 300 15.21 -8.57 11.00
N SER A 301 15.32 -7.84 12.12
CA SER A 301 15.97 -8.34 13.35
C SER A 301 15.20 -9.45 14.05
N ARG A 302 13.89 -9.50 13.87
CA ARG A 302 12.94 -10.52 14.36
C ARG A 302 11.65 -10.48 13.55
N ALA A 303 10.86 -11.54 13.61
CA ALA A 303 9.50 -11.54 13.09
C ALA A 303 8.55 -10.98 14.15
N PRO A 304 7.97 -9.77 13.99
CA PRO A 304 6.99 -9.24 14.92
C PRO A 304 5.65 -9.97 14.80
N GLN A 305 4.87 -9.99 15.88
CA GLN A 305 3.52 -10.56 15.89
C GLN A 305 2.51 -9.59 15.26
N ALA A 306 1.39 -10.11 14.74
CA ALA A 306 0.35 -9.29 14.12
C ALA A 306 -0.16 -8.16 15.03
N SER A 307 -0.23 -8.38 16.34
CA SER A 307 -0.64 -7.35 17.32
C SER A 307 0.35 -6.19 17.46
N GLU A 308 1.58 -6.32 16.95
CA GLU A 308 2.59 -5.28 17.00
C GLU A 308 2.57 -4.39 15.74
N TYR A 309 2.29 -4.96 14.57
CA TYR A 309 2.33 -4.25 13.29
C TYR A 309 0.95 -3.90 12.71
N LEU A 310 -0.12 -4.47 13.25
CA LEU A 310 -1.48 -4.23 12.75
C LEU A 310 -2.30 -3.43 13.78
N TRP A 311 -2.96 -2.39 13.33
CA TRP A 311 -3.94 -1.67 14.15
C TRP A 311 -5.10 -2.59 14.54
N SER A 312 -5.59 -2.50 15.79
CA SER A 312 -6.59 -3.42 16.34
C SER A 312 -7.88 -3.50 15.51
N ASP A 313 -8.30 -2.36 14.93
CA ASP A 313 -9.53 -2.22 14.15
C ASP A 313 -9.25 -2.22 12.62
N ALA A 314 -8.04 -2.57 12.19
CA ALA A 314 -7.72 -2.71 10.77
C ALA A 314 -8.55 -3.83 10.11
N PRO A 315 -9.04 -3.65 8.87
CA PRO A 315 -9.77 -4.69 8.15
C PRO A 315 -8.93 -5.95 7.98
N LYS A 316 -9.56 -7.12 8.11
CA LYS A 316 -8.93 -8.44 7.90
C LYS A 316 -9.68 -9.20 6.80
N GLN A 317 -8.94 -10.02 6.05
CA GLN A 317 -9.51 -10.99 5.10
C GLN A 317 -10.01 -12.23 5.82
#